data_cc9425c12b73ce59c2e7df5cac32cc99
#
_entry.id   cc9425c12b73ce59c2e7df5cac32cc99
#
_cell.length_a   1.000
_cell.length_b   1.000
_cell.length_c   1.000
_cell.angle_alpha   90.00
_cell.angle_beta   90.00
_cell.angle_gamma   90.00
#
_symmetry.space_group_name_H-M   'P 1'
#
loop_
_entity.id
_entity.type
_entity.pdbx_description
1 polymer ?
#
loop_
_entity_poly.entity_id
_entity_poly.type
_entity_poly.pdbx_seq_one_letter_code
_entity_poly.pdbx_strand_id
1 'polypeptide(L)'
;MLHDCGLHIEHYESTQNKYYYDGHVYELPELKVLVDAIASSKFITQRKSEELITKLLTLTNSQNAAKRYRHIYAAGRVKSENEHGYYIVDVINEAIDTKRKISFYYTDFDIAKQRYVTNDGNPYTVSPYTLIWDGDYYYMRGFCDERQEMRNFRLDRIAEQPKILNQIVVMPPEDYTPADYSKHVFRMYDTEEPVKVQLYCHVSVMKYLIDNFGTDFECEPVDVDHFKATVSVCTS
;
A
#
# COMPACT_ATOMS: atom_id res chain seq x y z
N MET A 1 12.58 39.71 10.54
CA MET A 1 11.41 39.24 11.36
C MET A 1 10.60 38.14 10.69
N LEU A 2 10.15 38.23 9.43
CA LEU A 2 9.42 37.12 8.77
C LEU A 2 10.37 36.00 8.29
N HIS A 3 11.57 36.31 7.84
CA HIS A 3 12.64 35.35 7.52
C HIS A 3 13.06 34.48 8.73
N ASP A 4 13.03 35.04 9.92
CA ASP A 4 13.39 34.33 11.15
C ASP A 4 12.34 33.29 11.57
N CYS A 5 11.16 33.33 10.97
CA CYS A 5 10.09 32.36 11.14
C CYS A 5 10.07 31.27 10.05
N GLY A 6 11.10 31.19 9.19
CA GLY A 6 11.15 30.22 8.08
C GLY A 6 10.22 30.53 6.92
N LEU A 7 9.70 31.76 6.83
CA LEU A 7 8.83 32.21 5.74
C LEU A 7 9.68 32.89 4.64
N HIS A 8 9.81 32.25 3.49
CA HIS A 8 10.39 32.86 2.29
C HIS A 8 9.35 33.75 1.61
N ILE A 9 9.54 35.07 1.71
CA ILE A 9 8.68 36.06 1.08
C ILE A 9 9.48 36.77 0.01
N GLU A 10 9.05 36.64 -1.24
CA GLU A 10 9.57 37.42 -2.34
C GLU A 10 8.83 38.75 -2.48
N HIS A 11 9.60 39.80 -2.72
CA HIS A 11 9.09 41.16 -2.94
C HIS A 11 9.31 41.55 -4.39
N TYR A 12 8.22 41.86 -5.07
CA TYR A 12 8.28 42.46 -6.41
C TYR A 12 8.04 43.97 -6.34
N GLU A 13 9.05 44.76 -6.71
CA GLU A 13 8.93 46.19 -6.85
C GLU A 13 8.09 46.51 -8.11
N SER A 14 6.87 46.98 -7.92
CA SER A 14 6.00 47.52 -8.94
C SER A 14 5.27 48.76 -8.38
N THR A 15 4.45 49.45 -9.18
CA THR A 15 3.60 50.56 -8.72
C THR A 15 2.69 50.23 -7.52
N GLN A 16 2.51 48.94 -7.22
CA GLN A 16 1.96 48.38 -5.98
C GLN A 16 2.88 47.29 -5.51
N ASN A 17 3.51 47.47 -4.34
CA ASN A 17 4.36 46.43 -3.73
C ASN A 17 3.56 45.16 -3.52
N LYS A 18 3.95 44.09 -4.22
CA LYS A 18 3.33 42.78 -4.09
C LYS A 18 4.31 41.84 -3.36
N TYR A 19 3.82 41.18 -2.31
CA TYR A 19 4.54 40.21 -1.57
C TYR A 19 3.98 38.84 -1.90
N TYR A 20 4.84 37.89 -2.23
CA TYR A 20 4.47 36.52 -2.51
C TYR A 20 5.17 35.63 -1.49
N TYR A 21 4.43 34.69 -0.94
CA TYR A 21 5.00 33.61 -0.15
C TYR A 21 5.46 32.51 -1.11
N ASP A 22 6.78 32.31 -1.19
CA ASP A 22 7.40 31.29 -2.07
C ASP A 22 7.68 29.97 -1.33
N GLY A 23 7.16 29.81 -0.14
CA GLY A 23 7.29 28.59 0.65
C GLY A 23 6.38 27.47 0.14
N HIS A 24 6.60 27.04 -1.09
CA HIS A 24 5.93 25.83 -1.58
C HIS A 24 6.54 24.60 -0.90
N VAL A 25 5.69 23.87 -0.15
CA VAL A 25 6.10 22.60 0.46
C VAL A 25 6.47 21.57 -0.61
N TYR A 26 5.83 21.66 -1.79
CA TYR A 26 6.04 20.76 -2.92
C TYR A 26 6.21 21.53 -4.22
N GLU A 27 7.12 21.05 -5.06
CA GLU A 27 7.18 21.46 -6.46
C GLU A 27 6.01 20.86 -7.25
N LEU A 28 5.63 21.48 -8.38
CA LEU A 28 4.52 20.99 -9.21
C LEU A 28 4.72 19.55 -9.71
N PRO A 29 5.92 19.09 -10.14
CA PRO A 29 6.16 17.70 -10.51
C PRO A 29 5.97 16.74 -9.34
N GLU A 30 6.42 17.09 -8.13
CA GLU A 30 6.25 16.29 -6.93
C GLU A 30 4.78 16.12 -6.57
N LEU A 31 4.05 17.24 -6.59
CA LEU A 31 2.61 17.23 -6.35
C LEU A 31 1.87 16.36 -7.38
N LYS A 32 2.31 16.37 -8.64
CA LYS A 32 1.76 15.52 -9.69
C LYS A 32 1.95 14.03 -9.36
N VAL A 33 3.13 13.64 -8.92
CA VAL A 33 3.41 12.24 -8.53
C VAL A 33 2.53 11.81 -7.36
N LEU A 34 2.36 12.67 -6.34
CA LEU A 34 1.47 12.38 -5.20
C LEU A 34 0.01 12.22 -5.63
N VAL A 35 -0.48 13.10 -6.51
CA VAL A 35 -1.84 13.01 -7.08
C VAL A 35 -2.02 11.71 -7.85
N ASP A 36 -1.05 11.34 -8.70
CA ASP A 36 -1.10 10.10 -9.49
C ASP A 36 -1.07 8.85 -8.60
N ALA A 37 -0.26 8.86 -7.54
CA ALA A 37 -0.20 7.77 -6.57
C ALA A 37 -1.56 7.54 -5.89
N ILE A 38 -2.23 8.62 -5.45
CA ILE A 38 -3.57 8.53 -4.85
C ILE A 38 -4.60 8.08 -5.89
N ALA A 39 -4.57 8.64 -7.10
CA ALA A 39 -5.50 8.30 -8.17
C ALA A 39 -5.35 6.84 -8.59
N SER A 40 -4.12 6.30 -8.63
CA SER A 40 -3.83 4.93 -9.04
C SER A 40 -4.08 3.88 -7.95
N SER A 41 -4.08 4.25 -6.67
CA SER A 41 -4.28 3.32 -5.55
C SER A 41 -5.65 2.63 -5.64
N LYS A 42 -5.66 1.30 -5.55
CA LYS A 42 -6.89 0.50 -5.45
C LYS A 42 -7.41 0.40 -4.01
N PHE A 43 -6.57 0.64 -3.03
CA PHE A 43 -6.92 0.58 -1.62
C PHE A 43 -7.84 1.75 -1.21
N ILE A 44 -7.61 2.94 -1.77
CA ILE A 44 -8.37 4.15 -1.44
C ILE A 44 -9.63 4.20 -2.32
N THR A 45 -10.79 4.45 -1.71
CA THR A 45 -12.07 4.60 -2.46
C THR A 45 -12.03 5.76 -3.44
N GLN A 46 -12.91 5.75 -4.43
CA GLN A 46 -13.01 6.85 -5.39
C GLN A 46 -13.27 8.19 -4.69
N ARG A 47 -14.26 8.23 -3.80
CA ARG A 47 -14.63 9.43 -3.05
C ARG A 47 -13.46 9.97 -2.22
N LYS A 48 -12.76 9.08 -1.50
CA LYS A 48 -11.63 9.48 -0.66
C LYS A 48 -10.44 9.95 -1.47
N SER A 49 -10.20 9.35 -2.64
CA SER A 49 -9.17 9.82 -3.57
C SER A 49 -9.43 11.25 -4.03
N GLU A 50 -10.66 11.56 -4.42
CA GLU A 50 -11.05 12.92 -4.85
C GLU A 50 -10.90 13.95 -3.72
N GLU A 51 -11.28 13.58 -2.50
CA GLU A 51 -11.09 14.41 -1.31
C GLU A 51 -9.61 14.70 -1.05
N LEU A 52 -8.75 13.66 -1.05
CA LEU A 52 -7.32 13.78 -0.80
C LEU A 52 -6.61 14.58 -1.89
N ILE A 53 -6.94 14.34 -3.16
CA ILE A 53 -6.42 15.11 -4.29
C ILE A 53 -6.80 16.57 -4.16
N THR A 54 -8.06 16.85 -3.79
CA THR A 54 -8.51 18.23 -3.56
C THR A 54 -7.69 18.91 -2.45
N LYS A 55 -7.44 18.23 -1.34
CA LYS A 55 -6.59 18.74 -0.25
C LYS A 55 -5.15 18.97 -0.70
N LEU A 56 -4.55 18.04 -1.43
CA LEU A 56 -3.19 18.21 -1.98
C LEU A 56 -3.10 19.45 -2.92
N LEU A 57 -4.09 19.65 -3.75
CA LEU A 57 -4.12 20.77 -4.67
C LEU A 57 -4.24 22.13 -3.98
N THR A 58 -4.66 22.20 -2.72
CA THR A 58 -4.63 23.45 -1.93
C THR A 58 -3.21 23.84 -1.50
N LEU A 59 -2.24 22.90 -1.56
CA LEU A 59 -0.84 23.18 -1.23
C LEU A 59 -0.08 23.90 -2.34
N THR A 60 -0.72 24.15 -3.48
CA THR A 60 -0.16 24.93 -4.57
C THR A 60 -0.90 26.26 -4.74
N ASN A 61 -0.16 27.33 -4.94
CA ASN A 61 -0.73 28.67 -5.23
C ASN A 61 -1.17 28.83 -6.70
N SER A 62 -0.90 27.84 -7.55
CA SER A 62 -1.22 27.90 -8.96
C SER A 62 -2.64 27.41 -9.24
N GLN A 63 -3.60 28.33 -9.43
CA GLN A 63 -4.95 27.98 -9.90
C GLN A 63 -4.94 27.19 -11.21
N ASN A 64 -3.92 27.38 -12.05
CA ASN A 64 -3.74 26.63 -13.29
C ASN A 64 -3.28 25.20 -13.05
N ALA A 65 -2.45 24.94 -12.02
CA ALA A 65 -2.04 23.60 -11.63
C ALA A 65 -3.24 22.81 -11.08
N ALA A 66 -4.03 23.41 -10.20
CA ALA A 66 -5.25 22.81 -9.69
C ALA A 66 -6.22 22.42 -10.82
N LYS A 67 -6.36 23.25 -11.87
CA LYS A 67 -7.18 22.94 -13.05
C LYS A 67 -6.59 21.79 -13.87
N ARG A 68 -5.29 21.76 -14.10
CA ARG A 68 -4.60 20.71 -14.89
C ARG A 68 -4.70 19.33 -14.23
N TYR A 69 -4.63 19.27 -12.91
CA TYR A 69 -4.59 18.01 -12.17
C TYR A 69 -5.97 17.47 -11.79
N ARG A 70 -7.04 18.26 -11.90
CA ARG A 70 -8.42 17.78 -11.70
C ARG A 70 -8.86 16.72 -12.71
N HIS A 71 -8.22 16.64 -13.87
CA HIS A 71 -8.59 15.72 -14.95
C HIS A 71 -7.75 14.44 -15.00
N ILE A 72 -6.91 14.20 -13.96
CA ILE A 72 -6.16 12.97 -13.85
C ILE A 72 -7.06 11.91 -13.23
N TYR A 73 -7.83 11.27 -14.09
CA TYR A 73 -8.51 10.05 -13.73
C TYR A 73 -7.62 8.86 -14.11
N ALA A 74 -7.27 8.03 -13.15
CA ALA A 74 -6.79 6.68 -13.46
C ALA A 74 -7.96 5.93 -14.11
N ALA A 75 -8.07 6.07 -15.43
CA ALA A 75 -9.19 5.52 -16.19
C ALA A 75 -9.31 4.01 -15.92
N GLY A 76 -10.47 3.57 -15.44
CA GLY A 76 -10.85 2.17 -15.40
C GLY A 76 -10.24 1.31 -14.29
N ARG A 77 -9.55 1.87 -13.29
CA ARG A 77 -9.11 1.08 -12.13
C ARG A 77 -10.26 0.84 -11.16
N VAL A 78 -10.51 -0.42 -10.86
CA VAL A 78 -11.44 -0.81 -9.79
C VAL A 78 -10.83 -0.39 -8.46
N LYS A 79 -11.54 0.45 -7.72
CA LYS A 79 -11.14 0.91 -6.38
C LYS A 79 -11.88 0.14 -5.30
N SER A 80 -11.33 0.15 -4.09
CA SER A 80 -12.02 -0.39 -2.91
C SER A 80 -13.35 0.35 -2.67
N GLU A 81 -14.34 -0.38 -2.18
CA GLU A 81 -15.58 0.19 -1.67
C GLU A 81 -15.53 0.46 -0.16
N ASN A 82 -14.45 0.04 0.51
CA ASN A 82 -14.30 0.19 1.95
C ASN A 82 -13.86 1.61 2.32
N GLU A 83 -14.82 2.43 2.71
CA GLU A 83 -14.59 3.82 3.14
C GLU A 83 -13.83 3.93 4.48
N HIS A 84 -13.72 2.84 5.23
CA HIS A 84 -13.03 2.79 6.52
C HIS A 84 -11.57 2.34 6.43
N GLY A 85 -11.08 1.96 5.24
CA GLY A 85 -9.77 1.34 5.06
C GLY A 85 -8.62 2.09 5.75
N TYR A 86 -8.57 3.41 5.66
CA TYR A 86 -7.51 4.21 6.27
C TYR A 86 -7.63 4.30 7.81
N TYR A 87 -8.83 4.25 8.39
CA TYR A 87 -9.01 4.15 9.84
C TYR A 87 -8.59 2.77 10.35
N ILE A 88 -8.76 1.72 9.54
CA ILE A 88 -8.29 0.38 9.85
C ILE A 88 -6.76 0.36 9.99
N VAL A 89 -6.05 1.06 9.09
CA VAL A 89 -4.59 1.23 9.17
C VAL A 89 -4.18 1.85 10.51
N ASP A 90 -4.87 2.91 10.93
CA ASP A 90 -4.57 3.64 12.16
C ASP A 90 -4.76 2.76 13.41
N VAL A 91 -5.89 2.06 13.50
CA VAL A 91 -6.17 1.13 14.62
C VAL A 91 -5.17 -0.02 14.69
N ILE A 92 -4.76 -0.56 13.54
CA ILE A 92 -3.78 -1.65 13.52
C ILE A 92 -2.41 -1.15 13.96
N ASN A 93 -1.98 0.04 13.54
CA ASN A 93 -0.74 0.66 14.02
C ASN A 93 -0.77 0.87 15.53
N GLU A 94 -1.88 1.40 16.08
CA GLU A 94 -2.05 1.54 17.53
C GLU A 94 -1.94 0.18 18.25
N ALA A 95 -2.53 -0.87 17.69
CA ALA A 95 -2.46 -2.21 18.26
C ALA A 95 -1.05 -2.79 18.24
N ILE A 96 -0.29 -2.56 17.16
CA ILE A 96 1.12 -2.95 17.04
C ILE A 96 1.96 -2.22 18.08
N ASP A 97 1.84 -0.91 18.18
CA ASP A 97 2.59 -0.06 19.10
C ASP A 97 2.31 -0.42 20.56
N THR A 98 1.05 -0.69 20.88
CA THR A 98 0.62 -1.06 22.24
C THR A 98 0.75 -2.55 22.54
N LYS A 99 1.21 -3.36 21.58
CA LYS A 99 1.34 -4.83 21.67
C LYS A 99 0.06 -5.51 22.14
N ARG A 100 -1.07 -5.14 21.50
CA ARG A 100 -2.40 -5.67 21.81
C ARG A 100 -2.94 -6.46 20.64
N LYS A 101 -3.68 -7.54 20.96
CA LYS A 101 -4.46 -8.26 19.95
C LYS A 101 -5.62 -7.41 19.43
N ILE A 102 -6.02 -7.71 18.21
CA ILE A 102 -7.22 -7.13 17.60
C ILE A 102 -8.23 -8.21 17.25
N SER A 103 -9.49 -7.83 17.17
CA SER A 103 -10.55 -8.69 16.65
C SER A 103 -11.32 -7.98 15.55
N PHE A 104 -11.62 -8.70 14.46
CA PHE A 104 -12.30 -8.16 13.28
C PHE A 104 -13.01 -9.24 12.47
N TYR A 105 -14.05 -8.84 11.74
CA TYR A 105 -14.70 -9.68 10.73
C TYR A 105 -13.97 -9.53 9.40
N TYR A 106 -13.68 -10.64 8.74
CA TYR A 106 -13.01 -10.68 7.46
C TYR A 106 -13.92 -11.21 6.38
N THR A 107 -13.90 -10.60 5.20
CA THR A 107 -14.82 -10.92 4.12
C THR A 107 -14.09 -11.43 2.88
N ASP A 108 -14.78 -12.28 2.12
CA ASP A 108 -14.39 -12.71 0.79
C ASP A 108 -15.60 -12.70 -0.15
N PHE A 109 -15.41 -13.11 -1.40
CA PHE A 109 -16.47 -13.17 -2.40
C PHE A 109 -16.72 -14.62 -2.82
N ASP A 110 -17.97 -14.98 -2.97
CA ASP A 110 -18.37 -16.24 -3.57
C ASP A 110 -18.35 -16.18 -5.11
N ILE A 111 -18.69 -17.29 -5.75
CA ILE A 111 -18.76 -17.41 -7.23
C ILE A 111 -19.86 -16.50 -7.84
N ALA A 112 -20.86 -16.13 -7.06
CA ALA A 112 -21.90 -15.18 -7.46
C ALA A 112 -21.48 -13.72 -7.24
N LYS A 113 -20.21 -13.46 -6.82
CA LYS A 113 -19.65 -12.15 -6.50
C LYS A 113 -20.35 -11.48 -5.31
N GLN A 114 -20.96 -12.27 -4.43
CA GLN A 114 -21.55 -11.78 -3.21
C GLN A 114 -20.51 -11.81 -2.09
N ARG A 115 -20.43 -10.71 -1.33
CA ARG A 115 -19.53 -10.62 -0.18
C ARG A 115 -20.09 -11.44 0.98
N TYR A 116 -19.26 -12.28 1.58
CA TYR A 116 -19.62 -13.04 2.78
C TYR A 116 -18.52 -12.92 3.84
N VAL A 117 -18.91 -13.13 5.12
CA VAL A 117 -17.96 -13.18 6.24
C VAL A 117 -17.34 -14.56 6.30
N THR A 118 -16.03 -14.61 6.31
CA THR A 118 -15.24 -15.86 6.44
C THR A 118 -15.27 -16.36 7.90
N ASN A 119 -14.55 -17.45 8.19
CA ASN A 119 -14.46 -18.02 9.54
C ASN A 119 -15.83 -18.39 10.14
N ASP A 120 -16.70 -18.98 9.32
CA ASP A 120 -18.06 -19.39 9.73
C ASP A 120 -18.91 -18.24 10.36
N GLY A 121 -18.64 -17.01 9.91
CA GLY A 121 -19.31 -15.82 10.42
C GLY A 121 -18.75 -15.27 11.73
N ASN A 122 -17.67 -15.86 12.26
CA ASN A 122 -17.03 -15.40 13.49
C ASN A 122 -15.90 -14.41 13.21
N PRO A 123 -15.59 -13.50 14.13
CA PRO A 123 -14.44 -12.63 13.99
C PRO A 123 -13.13 -13.42 14.14
N TYR A 124 -12.08 -12.93 13.51
CA TYR A 124 -10.71 -13.36 13.79
C TYR A 124 -10.14 -12.61 14.98
N THR A 125 -9.28 -13.29 15.75
CA THR A 125 -8.43 -12.71 16.79
C THR A 125 -6.98 -12.82 16.34
N VAL A 126 -6.31 -11.67 16.18
CA VAL A 126 -4.97 -11.62 15.59
C VAL A 126 -4.04 -10.80 16.47
N SER A 127 -2.81 -11.30 16.63
CA SER A 127 -1.66 -10.55 17.15
C SER A 127 -0.98 -9.85 15.98
N PRO A 128 -1.21 -8.54 15.72
CA PRO A 128 -0.65 -7.85 14.57
C PRO A 128 0.84 -7.56 14.80
N TYR A 129 1.68 -7.76 13.79
CA TYR A 129 3.12 -7.52 13.89
C TYR A 129 3.61 -6.42 12.95
N THR A 130 3.07 -6.37 11.74
CA THR A 130 3.47 -5.35 10.76
C THR A 130 2.38 -5.10 9.73
N LEU A 131 2.42 -3.88 9.18
CA LEU A 131 1.67 -3.49 7.99
C LEU A 131 2.63 -3.42 6.81
N ILE A 132 2.23 -4.03 5.71
CA ILE A 132 3.01 -4.09 4.47
C ILE A 132 2.15 -3.53 3.33
N TRP A 133 2.71 -2.58 2.59
CA TRP A 133 2.15 -2.16 1.31
C TRP A 133 2.74 -3.05 0.22
N ASP A 134 1.90 -3.86 -0.42
CA ASP A 134 2.32 -4.68 -1.55
C ASP A 134 1.40 -4.48 -2.75
N GLY A 135 2.00 -4.11 -3.86
CA GLY A 135 1.27 -3.78 -5.09
C GLY A 135 0.28 -2.62 -4.88
N ASP A 136 -0.99 -2.95 -4.84
CA ASP A 136 -2.08 -1.96 -4.76
C ASP A 136 -2.80 -1.95 -3.39
N TYR A 137 -2.35 -2.76 -2.41
CA TYR A 137 -3.09 -2.99 -1.16
C TYR A 137 -2.21 -2.97 0.08
N TYR A 138 -2.81 -2.65 1.21
CA TYR A 138 -2.24 -2.90 2.53
C TYR A 138 -2.56 -4.32 3.00
N TYR A 139 -1.56 -4.95 3.57
CA TYR A 139 -1.64 -6.24 4.25
C TYR A 139 -1.19 -6.10 5.70
N MET A 140 -1.93 -6.70 6.61
CA MET A 140 -1.50 -6.93 7.97
C MET A 140 -0.98 -8.34 8.07
N ARG A 141 0.27 -8.51 8.55
CA ARG A 141 0.81 -9.80 8.94
C ARG A 141 0.75 -9.94 10.45
N GLY A 142 0.30 -11.10 10.91
CA GLY A 142 0.19 -11.38 12.32
C GLY A 142 -0.12 -12.84 12.61
N PHE A 143 -0.07 -13.23 13.89
CA PHE A 143 -0.45 -14.56 14.33
C PHE A 143 -1.96 -14.64 14.56
N CYS A 144 -2.62 -15.56 13.89
CA CYS A 144 -4.05 -15.80 13.95
C CYS A 144 -4.38 -16.86 15.02
N ASP A 145 -5.15 -16.49 16.03
CA ASP A 145 -5.48 -17.42 17.13
C ASP A 145 -6.36 -18.59 16.66
N GLU A 146 -7.30 -18.36 15.74
CA GLU A 146 -8.22 -19.39 15.23
C GLU A 146 -7.52 -20.44 14.36
N ARG A 147 -6.46 -20.04 13.68
CA ARG A 147 -5.68 -20.92 12.79
C ARG A 147 -4.38 -21.41 13.39
N GLN A 148 -3.93 -20.81 14.52
CA GLN A 148 -2.66 -21.11 15.19
C GLN A 148 -1.43 -20.98 14.27
N GLU A 149 -1.48 -20.02 13.34
CA GLU A 149 -0.43 -19.77 12.34
C GLU A 149 -0.27 -18.30 12.00
N MET A 150 0.82 -17.96 11.36
CA MET A 150 1.07 -16.63 10.78
C MET A 150 0.25 -16.45 9.52
N ARG A 151 -0.54 -15.38 9.45
CA ARG A 151 -1.39 -15.08 8.30
C ARG A 151 -1.25 -13.64 7.82
N ASN A 152 -1.61 -13.43 6.54
CA ASN A 152 -1.74 -12.12 5.93
C ASN A 152 -3.23 -11.80 5.74
N PHE A 153 -3.61 -10.61 6.14
CA PHE A 153 -4.96 -10.10 5.96
C PHE A 153 -4.93 -8.82 5.15
N ARG A 154 -5.63 -8.77 4.03
CA ARG A 154 -5.82 -7.53 3.27
C ARG A 154 -6.75 -6.61 4.03
N LEU A 155 -6.34 -5.36 4.23
CA LEU A 155 -7.10 -4.42 5.06
C LEU A 155 -8.45 -4.03 4.45
N ASP A 156 -8.53 -3.95 3.13
CA ASP A 156 -9.78 -3.61 2.42
C ASP A 156 -10.86 -4.70 2.52
N ARG A 157 -10.47 -5.93 2.93
CA ARG A 157 -11.39 -7.04 3.20
C ARG A 157 -11.86 -7.12 4.65
N ILE A 158 -11.32 -6.32 5.54
CA ILE A 158 -11.82 -6.17 6.91
C ILE A 158 -13.16 -5.43 6.84
N ALA A 159 -14.23 -6.05 7.36
CA ALA A 159 -15.59 -5.54 7.17
C ALA A 159 -15.85 -4.23 7.92
N GLU A 160 -15.34 -4.14 9.15
CA GLU A 160 -15.54 -3.01 10.06
C GLU A 160 -14.22 -2.65 10.74
N GLN A 161 -14.19 -1.52 11.42
CA GLN A 161 -13.01 -1.12 12.19
C GLN A 161 -12.68 -2.17 13.24
N PRO A 162 -11.42 -2.68 13.28
CA PRO A 162 -10.99 -3.67 14.25
C PRO A 162 -11.15 -3.17 15.69
N LYS A 163 -11.42 -4.08 16.61
CA LYS A 163 -11.45 -3.79 18.05
C LYS A 163 -10.12 -4.17 18.67
N ILE A 164 -9.44 -3.24 19.31
CA ILE A 164 -8.25 -3.54 20.13
C ILE A 164 -8.71 -4.25 21.40
N LEU A 165 -8.13 -5.42 21.65
CA LEU A 165 -8.48 -6.25 22.80
C LEU A 165 -7.55 -5.94 23.99
N ASN A 166 -8.05 -6.18 25.21
CA ASN A 166 -7.20 -6.10 26.40
C ASN A 166 -6.35 -7.38 26.62
N GLN A 167 -5.80 -7.91 25.52
CA GLN A 167 -4.95 -9.10 25.49
C GLN A 167 -3.61 -8.74 24.85
N ILE A 168 -2.52 -9.23 25.46
CA ILE A 168 -1.16 -9.04 24.93
C ILE A 168 -1.00 -9.95 23.72
N VAL A 169 -0.27 -9.46 22.69
CA VAL A 169 0.06 -10.26 21.50
C VAL A 169 0.86 -11.50 21.85
N VAL A 170 0.68 -12.55 21.07
CA VAL A 170 1.67 -13.63 20.97
C VAL A 170 2.94 -13.02 20.37
N MET A 171 4.11 -13.26 20.96
CA MET A 171 5.35 -12.70 20.43
C MET A 171 5.71 -13.37 19.10
N PRO A 172 6.20 -12.62 18.10
CA PRO A 172 6.67 -13.22 16.86
C PRO A 172 7.88 -14.13 17.13
N PRO A 173 8.16 -15.11 16.25
CA PRO A 173 9.40 -15.90 16.30
C PRO A 173 10.64 -15.00 16.34
N GLU A 174 11.74 -15.45 16.96
CA GLU A 174 12.97 -14.65 17.12
C GLU A 174 13.63 -14.29 15.78
N ASP A 175 13.43 -15.10 14.76
CA ASP A 175 13.91 -14.91 13.39
C ASP A 175 12.94 -14.13 12.50
N TYR A 176 11.83 -13.65 13.05
CA TYR A 176 10.85 -12.88 12.29
C TYR A 176 11.41 -11.51 11.88
N THR A 177 11.63 -11.32 10.59
CA THR A 177 11.96 -10.02 10.00
C THR A 177 10.89 -9.62 8.98
N PRO A 178 10.24 -8.46 9.15
CA PRO A 178 9.24 -7.98 8.19
C PRO A 178 9.78 -7.82 6.76
N ALA A 179 11.08 -7.48 6.64
CA ALA A 179 11.72 -7.21 5.37
C ALA A 179 11.97 -8.48 4.53
N ASP A 180 12.25 -9.61 5.17
CA ASP A 180 12.55 -10.86 4.44
C ASP A 180 11.30 -11.45 3.82
N TYR A 181 10.15 -11.23 4.46
CA TYR A 181 8.89 -11.72 3.93
C TYR A 181 8.47 -11.01 2.64
N SER A 182 8.64 -9.70 2.56
CA SER A 182 8.24 -8.91 1.36
C SER A 182 9.07 -9.25 0.11
N LYS A 183 10.30 -9.77 0.29
CA LYS A 183 11.19 -10.12 -0.84
C LYS A 183 10.83 -11.45 -1.52
N HIS A 184 10.14 -12.36 -0.82
CA HIS A 184 9.94 -13.72 -1.26
C HIS A 184 8.49 -14.03 -1.65
N VAL A 185 7.54 -13.13 -1.35
CA VAL A 185 6.11 -13.39 -1.55
C VAL A 185 5.56 -12.50 -2.67
N PHE A 186 5.30 -13.11 -3.81
CA PHE A 186 4.60 -12.43 -4.89
C PHE A 186 3.12 -12.25 -4.52
N ARG A 187 2.69 -10.97 -4.32
CA ARG A 187 1.30 -10.57 -3.97
C ARG A 187 0.76 -11.08 -2.62
N MET A 188 1.62 -11.30 -1.61
CA MET A 188 1.22 -11.56 -0.22
C MET A 188 0.12 -12.64 -0.06
N TYR A 189 0.11 -13.67 -0.91
CA TYR A 189 -0.75 -14.82 -0.70
C TYR A 189 -0.32 -15.60 0.55
N ASP A 190 -1.30 -16.01 1.36
CA ASP A 190 -1.10 -16.87 2.53
C ASP A 190 -0.79 -18.27 2.03
N THR A 191 0.47 -18.59 1.88
CA THR A 191 0.87 -19.92 1.48
C THR A 191 2.20 -20.31 2.10
N GLU A 192 2.39 -21.60 2.10
CA GLU A 192 3.56 -22.35 2.52
C GLU A 192 4.89 -21.75 2.00
N GLU A 193 6.00 -22.34 2.34
CA GLU A 193 7.34 -21.90 1.95
C GLU A 193 7.45 -21.57 0.45
N PRO A 194 8.15 -20.50 0.08
CA PRO A 194 8.33 -20.12 -1.32
C PRO A 194 8.92 -21.27 -2.14
N VAL A 195 8.29 -21.60 -3.25
CA VAL A 195 8.75 -22.64 -4.17
C VAL A 195 9.63 -22.02 -5.25
N LYS A 196 10.79 -22.62 -5.47
CA LYS A 196 11.65 -22.22 -6.60
C LYS A 196 11.03 -22.72 -7.91
N VAL A 197 10.75 -21.79 -8.81
CA VAL A 197 10.23 -22.06 -10.16
C VAL A 197 11.28 -21.69 -11.19
N GLN A 198 11.59 -22.61 -12.10
CA GLN A 198 12.45 -22.34 -13.23
C GLN A 198 11.60 -21.97 -14.45
N LEU A 199 11.84 -20.78 -14.98
CA LEU A 199 11.16 -20.24 -16.15
C LEU A 199 12.11 -20.29 -17.36
N TYR A 200 11.63 -20.80 -18.50
CA TYR A 200 12.31 -20.70 -19.78
C TYR A 200 11.77 -19.49 -20.54
N CYS A 201 12.62 -18.51 -20.78
CA CYS A 201 12.19 -17.18 -21.21
C CYS A 201 12.94 -16.72 -22.47
N HIS A 202 12.24 -16.01 -23.33
CA HIS A 202 12.86 -15.21 -24.38
C HIS A 202 13.41 -13.90 -23.81
N VAL A 203 14.53 -13.39 -24.35
CA VAL A 203 15.22 -12.20 -23.84
C VAL A 203 14.34 -10.95 -23.73
N SER A 204 13.31 -10.83 -24.57
CA SER A 204 12.38 -9.69 -24.53
C SER A 204 11.58 -9.55 -23.24
N VAL A 205 11.46 -10.62 -22.44
CA VAL A 205 10.73 -10.58 -21.16
C VAL A 205 11.62 -10.29 -19.96
N MET A 206 12.94 -10.14 -20.15
CA MET A 206 13.89 -9.85 -19.06
C MET A 206 13.48 -8.62 -18.23
N LYS A 207 13.06 -7.54 -18.88
CA LYS A 207 12.59 -6.33 -18.19
C LYS A 207 11.41 -6.59 -17.23
N TYR A 208 10.48 -7.46 -17.62
CA TYR A 208 9.33 -7.80 -16.78
C TYR A 208 9.73 -8.66 -15.57
N LEU A 209 10.75 -9.52 -15.73
CA LEU A 209 11.31 -10.28 -14.61
C LEU A 209 12.01 -9.34 -13.63
N ILE A 210 12.83 -8.42 -14.12
CA ILE A 210 13.51 -7.41 -13.29
C ILE A 210 12.50 -6.53 -12.56
N ASP A 211 11.45 -6.07 -13.26
CA ASP A 211 10.41 -5.22 -12.67
C ASP A 211 9.64 -5.91 -11.53
N ASN A 212 9.51 -7.26 -11.58
CA ASN A 212 8.74 -8.02 -10.61
C ASN A 212 9.60 -8.69 -9.51
N PHE A 213 10.82 -9.13 -9.83
CA PHE A 213 11.68 -9.93 -8.95
C PHE A 213 12.99 -9.23 -8.57
N GLY A 214 13.22 -8.01 -9.07
CA GLY A 214 14.50 -7.33 -8.91
C GLY A 214 15.58 -7.91 -9.82
N THR A 215 16.87 -7.67 -9.48
CA THR A 215 18.02 -8.14 -10.27
C THR A 215 18.70 -9.37 -9.67
N ASP A 216 18.26 -9.81 -8.49
CA ASP A 216 18.98 -10.81 -7.67
C ASP A 216 18.59 -12.27 -7.96
N PHE A 217 17.71 -12.53 -8.97
CA PHE A 217 17.36 -13.89 -9.36
C PHE A 217 18.45 -14.57 -10.19
N GLU A 218 18.56 -15.89 -10.05
CA GLU A 218 19.50 -16.69 -10.84
C GLU A 218 19.08 -16.70 -12.31
N CYS A 219 20.01 -16.40 -13.23
CA CYS A 219 19.77 -16.33 -14.66
C CYS A 219 20.87 -17.08 -15.43
N GLU A 220 20.49 -18.06 -16.24
CA GLU A 220 21.40 -18.86 -17.08
C GLU A 220 21.04 -18.69 -18.55
N PRO A 221 21.97 -18.21 -19.43
CA PRO A 221 21.74 -18.15 -20.86
C PRO A 221 21.64 -19.57 -21.44
N VAL A 222 20.67 -19.79 -22.34
CA VAL A 222 20.51 -21.06 -23.06
C VAL A 222 21.01 -20.93 -24.50
N ASP A 223 20.61 -19.85 -25.16
CA ASP A 223 21.05 -19.49 -26.51
C ASP A 223 21.05 -17.95 -26.67
N VAL A 224 21.14 -17.44 -27.90
CA VAL A 224 21.21 -15.99 -28.18
C VAL A 224 19.92 -15.26 -27.76
N ASP A 225 18.79 -15.93 -27.84
CA ASP A 225 17.47 -15.33 -27.63
C ASP A 225 16.78 -15.82 -26.36
N HIS A 226 17.30 -16.88 -25.69
CA HIS A 226 16.63 -17.51 -24.56
C HIS A 226 17.54 -17.69 -23.35
N PHE A 227 16.91 -17.65 -22.18
CA PHE A 227 17.53 -17.88 -20.88
C PHE A 227 16.60 -18.64 -19.93
N LYS A 228 17.18 -19.24 -18.91
CA LYS A 228 16.45 -19.78 -17.77
C LYS A 228 16.57 -18.84 -16.59
N ALA A 229 15.45 -18.51 -15.96
CA ALA A 229 15.41 -17.74 -14.72
C ALA A 229 14.85 -18.62 -13.59
N THR A 230 15.52 -18.61 -12.44
CA THR A 230 15.01 -19.26 -11.23
C THR A 230 14.49 -18.19 -10.29
N VAL A 231 13.20 -18.23 -10.04
CA VAL A 231 12.50 -17.27 -9.17
C VAL A 231 11.77 -18.00 -8.04
N SER A 232 11.64 -17.35 -6.89
CA SER A 232 10.86 -17.89 -5.79
C SER A 232 9.46 -17.30 -5.82
N VAL A 233 8.45 -18.16 -5.82
CA VAL A 233 7.04 -17.77 -5.83
C VAL A 233 6.26 -18.55 -4.77
N CYS A 234 5.27 -17.91 -4.16
CA CYS A 234 4.31 -18.61 -3.33
C CYS A 234 3.18 -19.11 -4.23
N THR A 235 2.89 -20.40 -4.16
CA THR A 235 1.79 -21.06 -4.87
C THR A 235 0.62 -21.23 -3.91
N SER A 236 -0.57 -20.79 -4.31
CA SER A 236 -1.83 -21.03 -3.58
C SER A 236 -2.39 -22.42 -3.88
#